data_892507d0853e01e626e2a5f1eb1c5574
#
_entry.id   892507d0853e01e626e2a5f1eb1c5574
#
_cell.length_a   1.000
_cell.length_b   1.000
_cell.length_c   1.000
_cell.angle_alpha   90.00
_cell.angle_beta   90.00
_cell.angle_gamma   90.00
#
_symmetry.space_group_name_H-M   'P 1'
#
loop_
_entity.id
_entity.type
_entity.pdbx_description
1 polymer ?
#
loop_
_entity_poly.entity_id
_entity_poly.type
_entity_poly.pdbx_seq_one_letter_code
_entity_poly.pdbx_strand_id
1 'polypeptide(L)'
;RFDAKSHDLEILNDSHTRLKAEFEEMQAQYDRVKQTYEQLTQTYERRIASESMTKDELKKSLRELEDKLQKKELELNEKEAYLIKREEEIKKLSAEISAIDKNLKDREAHVKELENLIKQKDENVTRLKETLTKALLGYKESGLTVTSKDGKVYVSVDETLLFQSGKTEVSPDGKKALLKLCETLKNNTDFDIMIEGHTDDIPIKTARFDDNWDLSVLRATSITRIMTNEGGISPLKIIPSGRGEFFPVDKANTKEARAKNRRIEIILSPSLKEIMNILSK
;
A
#
# COMPACT_ATOMS: atom_id res chain seq x y z
N ARG A 1 6.45 10.52 11.11
CA ARG A 1 6.86 9.86 12.37
C ARG A 1 8.34 9.44 12.34
N PHE A 2 8.85 8.95 11.21
CA PHE A 2 10.27 8.63 11.01
C PHE A 2 11.11 9.91 11.04
N ASP A 3 10.71 10.94 10.29
CA ASP A 3 11.42 12.23 10.21
C ASP A 3 11.49 12.92 11.58
N ALA A 4 10.41 12.87 12.37
CA ALA A 4 10.41 13.41 13.73
C ALA A 4 11.41 12.70 14.64
N LYS A 5 11.46 11.36 14.63
CA LYS A 5 12.43 10.61 15.44
C LYS A 5 13.88 10.77 14.96
N SER A 6 14.09 10.96 13.65
CA SER A 6 15.42 11.26 13.10
C SER A 6 15.92 12.63 13.54
N HIS A 7 15.04 13.62 13.55
CA HIS A 7 15.35 14.95 14.06
C HIS A 7 15.62 14.97 15.58
N ASP A 8 14.82 14.22 16.34
CA ASP A 8 15.03 14.06 17.79
C ASP A 8 16.39 13.41 18.08
N LEU A 9 16.81 12.40 17.29
CA LEU A 9 18.12 11.78 17.41
C LEU A 9 19.26 12.76 17.10
N GLU A 10 19.11 13.59 16.06
CA GLU A 10 20.11 14.60 15.70
C GLU A 10 20.31 15.61 16.84
N ILE A 11 19.21 16.15 17.38
CA ILE A 11 19.22 17.07 18.53
C ILE A 11 19.86 16.39 19.75
N LEU A 12 19.53 15.14 20.03
CA LEU A 12 20.06 14.39 21.15
C LEU A 12 21.56 14.11 20.99
N ASN A 13 22.00 13.80 19.78
CA ASN A 13 23.41 13.54 19.46
C ASN A 13 24.25 14.82 19.56
N ASP A 14 23.73 15.95 19.09
CA ASP A 14 24.37 17.26 19.27
C ASP A 14 24.46 17.64 20.75
N SER A 15 23.40 17.44 21.52
CA SER A 15 23.37 17.67 22.96
C SER A 15 24.37 16.77 23.70
N HIS A 16 24.46 15.50 23.30
CA HIS A 16 25.45 14.56 23.87
C HIS A 16 26.89 14.99 23.56
N THR A 17 27.14 15.42 22.31
CA THR A 17 28.49 15.89 21.90
C THR A 17 28.93 17.13 22.71
N ARG A 18 28.01 18.09 22.90
CA ARG A 18 28.27 19.27 23.75
C ARG A 18 28.53 18.87 25.20
N LEU A 19 27.69 18.02 25.76
CA LEU A 19 27.84 17.57 27.14
C LEU A 19 29.15 16.79 27.36
N LYS A 20 29.57 16.01 26.36
CA LYS A 20 30.86 15.30 26.40
C LYS A 20 32.03 16.26 26.41
N ALA A 21 31.99 17.32 25.57
CA ALA A 21 32.99 18.36 25.59
C ALA A 21 33.06 19.11 26.93
N GLU A 22 31.90 19.46 27.51
CA GLU A 22 31.84 20.08 28.86
C GLU A 22 32.36 19.17 29.95
N PHE A 23 32.12 17.86 29.84
CA PHE A 23 32.67 16.86 30.78
C PHE A 23 34.21 16.79 30.69
N GLU A 24 34.76 16.73 29.46
CA GLU A 24 36.22 16.71 29.24
C GLU A 24 36.85 18.00 29.74
N GLU A 25 36.21 19.17 29.53
CA GLU A 25 36.69 20.43 30.06
C GLU A 25 36.67 20.48 31.61
N MET A 26 35.58 19.97 32.22
CA MET A 26 35.46 19.90 33.65
C MET A 26 36.51 18.93 34.27
N GLN A 27 36.73 17.78 33.61
CA GLN A 27 37.78 16.85 34.03
C GLN A 27 39.17 17.48 33.98
N ALA A 28 39.44 18.24 32.89
CA ALA A 28 40.71 19.00 32.80
C ALA A 28 40.81 20.07 33.89
N GLN A 29 39.71 20.73 34.26
CA GLN A 29 39.72 21.68 35.40
C GLN A 29 39.95 21.00 36.74
N TYR A 30 39.30 19.83 36.95
CA TYR A 30 39.53 18.99 38.17
C TYR A 30 40.99 18.58 38.30
N ASP A 31 41.61 18.09 37.23
CA ASP A 31 43.01 17.64 37.22
C ASP A 31 43.96 18.87 37.48
N ARG A 32 43.67 20.04 36.94
CA ARG A 32 44.40 21.26 37.22
C ARG A 32 44.30 21.66 38.71
N VAL A 33 43.11 21.61 39.29
CA VAL A 33 42.87 21.90 40.71
C VAL A 33 43.58 20.90 41.56
N LYS A 34 43.52 19.61 41.23
CA LYS A 34 44.22 18.51 41.92
C LYS A 34 45.75 18.70 41.89
N GLN A 35 46.29 19.03 40.69
CA GLN A 35 47.71 19.30 40.51
C GLN A 35 48.18 20.52 41.32
N THR A 36 47.34 21.58 41.32
CA THR A 36 47.61 22.81 42.12
C THR A 36 47.59 22.48 43.61
N TYR A 37 46.66 21.62 44.07
CA TYR A 37 46.59 21.18 45.45
C TYR A 37 47.86 20.40 45.84
N GLU A 38 48.33 19.46 45.00
CA GLU A 38 49.55 18.68 45.24
C GLU A 38 50.80 19.59 45.29
N GLN A 39 50.89 20.53 44.32
CA GLN A 39 52.01 21.51 44.30
C GLN A 39 51.99 22.44 45.53
N LEU A 40 50.79 22.87 45.92
CA LEU A 40 50.66 23.71 47.11
C LEU A 40 51.04 22.94 48.36
N THR A 41 50.59 21.69 48.49
CA THR A 41 50.94 20.80 49.62
C THR A 41 52.46 20.61 49.72
N GLN A 42 53.15 20.32 48.60
CA GLN A 42 54.60 20.21 48.58
C GLN A 42 55.31 21.53 48.91
N THR A 43 54.77 22.65 48.41
CA THR A 43 55.34 23.98 48.67
C THR A 43 55.18 24.36 50.14
N TYR A 44 54.07 23.99 50.76
CA TYR A 44 53.85 24.24 52.19
C TYR A 44 54.65 23.32 53.07
N GLU A 45 54.82 22.06 52.71
CA GLU A 45 55.74 21.15 53.43
C GLU A 45 57.18 21.68 53.42
N ARG A 46 57.65 22.23 52.27
CA ARG A 46 58.98 22.89 52.17
C ARG A 46 59.04 24.20 52.96
N ARG A 47 57.95 25.00 53.02
CA ARG A 47 57.91 26.23 53.81
C ARG A 47 57.80 25.98 55.32
N ILE A 48 57.11 24.96 55.75
CA ILE A 48 57.10 24.51 57.16
C ILE A 48 58.50 24.17 57.59
N ALA A 49 59.35 23.61 56.71
CA ALA A 49 60.76 23.30 56.97
C ALA A 49 61.67 24.51 56.95
N SER A 50 61.29 25.73 56.39
CA SER A 50 62.12 26.88 56.13
C SER A 50 61.72 28.23 56.73
N GLU A 51 60.72 28.37 57.56
CA GLU A 51 60.23 29.62 58.22
C GLU A 51 58.99 30.31 57.71
N SER A 52 58.15 30.65 58.66
CA SER A 52 57.29 31.87 58.86
C SER A 52 55.94 32.00 58.17
N MET A 53 55.17 30.97 57.98
CA MET A 53 53.70 31.13 57.96
C MET A 53 53.05 30.43 59.16
N THR A 54 52.03 31.09 59.77
CA THR A 54 51.35 30.48 60.90
C THR A 54 50.68 29.22 60.50
N LYS A 55 50.82 28.13 61.26
CA LYS A 55 50.21 26.79 61.03
C LYS A 55 48.70 26.84 60.73
N ASP A 56 48.04 27.90 61.16
CA ASP A 56 46.59 28.09 61.01
C ASP A 56 46.19 28.65 59.61
N GLU A 57 46.98 29.52 58.97
CA GLU A 57 46.74 29.99 57.62
C GLU A 57 46.93 28.87 56.59
N LEU A 58 47.93 28.03 56.82
CA LEU A 58 48.17 26.84 56.02
C LEU A 58 47.04 25.86 56.06
N LYS A 59 46.54 25.55 57.26
CA LYS A 59 45.39 24.67 57.46
C LYS A 59 44.12 25.20 56.81
N LYS A 60 43.92 26.52 56.83
CA LYS A 60 42.75 27.17 56.18
C LYS A 60 42.81 26.98 54.68
N SER A 61 43.93 27.31 54.03
CA SER A 61 44.10 27.16 52.58
C SER A 61 43.95 25.72 52.09
N LEU A 62 44.49 24.74 52.86
CA LEU A 62 44.32 23.30 52.58
C LEU A 62 42.86 22.89 52.63
N ARG A 63 42.11 23.28 53.66
CA ARG A 63 40.67 22.97 53.78
C ARG A 63 39.88 23.60 52.61
N GLU A 64 40.16 24.84 52.22
CA GLU A 64 39.45 25.48 51.11
C GLU A 64 39.69 24.74 49.77
N LEU A 65 40.91 24.19 49.55
CA LEU A 65 41.22 23.39 48.39
C LEU A 65 40.58 22.00 48.40
N GLU A 66 40.55 21.35 49.58
CA GLU A 66 39.86 20.08 49.79
C GLU A 66 38.36 20.24 49.52
N ASP A 67 37.72 21.29 50.02
CA ASP A 67 36.30 21.57 49.75
C ASP A 67 36.03 21.81 48.26
N LYS A 68 36.93 22.51 47.57
CA LYS A 68 36.82 22.74 46.10
C LYS A 68 36.98 21.41 45.31
N LEU A 69 37.94 20.59 45.68
CA LEU A 69 38.13 19.26 45.09
C LEU A 69 36.88 18.40 45.25
N GLN A 70 36.38 18.30 46.48
CA GLN A 70 35.21 17.51 46.78
C GLN A 70 33.97 17.99 45.98
N LYS A 71 33.76 19.29 45.85
CA LYS A 71 32.66 19.82 45.01
C LYS A 71 32.83 19.43 43.56
N LYS A 72 34.05 19.60 43.01
CA LYS A 72 34.31 19.23 41.62
C LYS A 72 34.15 17.71 41.34
N GLU A 73 34.52 16.89 42.31
CA GLU A 73 34.35 15.43 42.25
C GLU A 73 32.85 15.04 42.20
N LEU A 74 32.02 15.68 43.04
CA LEU A 74 30.58 15.49 42.99
C LEU A 74 29.96 15.93 41.64
N GLU A 75 30.31 17.14 41.14
CA GLU A 75 29.84 17.62 39.85
C GLU A 75 30.27 16.67 38.70
N LEU A 76 31.47 16.13 38.76
CA LEU A 76 31.97 15.19 37.76
C LEU A 76 31.15 13.89 37.75
N ASN A 77 30.93 13.30 38.92
CA ASN A 77 30.14 12.07 39.06
C ASN A 77 28.69 12.24 38.58
N GLU A 78 28.08 13.40 38.88
CA GLU A 78 26.72 13.68 38.37
C GLU A 78 26.67 13.78 36.83
N LYS A 79 27.66 14.46 36.22
CA LYS A 79 27.72 14.55 34.75
C LYS A 79 28.05 13.21 34.10
N GLU A 80 28.89 12.39 34.68
CA GLU A 80 29.19 11.03 34.21
C GLU A 80 27.92 10.17 34.20
N ALA A 81 27.17 10.16 35.30
CA ALA A 81 25.90 9.45 35.37
C ALA A 81 24.89 9.92 34.32
N TYR A 82 24.84 11.24 34.05
CA TYR A 82 23.98 11.81 33.03
C TYR A 82 24.42 11.40 31.61
N LEU A 83 25.72 11.38 31.32
CA LEU A 83 26.27 10.92 30.04
C LEU A 83 25.91 9.47 29.76
N ILE A 84 26.08 8.58 30.73
CA ILE A 84 25.74 7.14 30.62
C ILE A 84 24.25 6.99 30.23
N LYS A 85 23.38 7.74 30.90
CA LYS A 85 21.95 7.71 30.59
C LYS A 85 21.65 8.18 29.16
N ARG A 86 22.33 9.23 28.68
CA ARG A 86 22.16 9.73 27.31
C ARG A 86 22.68 8.75 26.27
N GLU A 87 23.78 8.09 26.53
CA GLU A 87 24.32 7.05 25.65
C GLU A 87 23.33 5.88 25.47
N GLU A 88 22.66 5.47 26.56
CA GLU A 88 21.62 4.44 26.48
C GLU A 88 20.40 4.90 25.66
N GLU A 89 19.96 6.16 25.83
CA GLU A 89 18.87 6.73 25.05
C GLU A 89 19.22 6.80 23.56
N ILE A 90 20.40 7.27 23.20
CA ILE A 90 20.89 7.31 21.82
C ILE A 90 20.90 5.90 21.21
N LYS A 91 21.42 4.92 21.95
CA LYS A 91 21.47 3.52 21.49
C LYS A 91 20.08 2.95 21.21
N LYS A 92 19.10 3.26 22.06
CA LYS A 92 17.71 2.84 21.87
C LYS A 92 17.09 3.48 20.63
N LEU A 93 17.21 4.81 20.48
CA LEU A 93 16.70 5.55 19.33
C LEU A 93 17.34 5.09 18.01
N SER A 94 18.64 4.85 18.01
CA SER A 94 19.37 4.33 16.84
C SER A 94 18.85 2.97 16.40
N ALA A 95 18.57 2.07 17.36
CA ALA A 95 17.99 0.76 17.08
C ALA A 95 16.55 0.88 16.50
N GLU A 96 15.72 1.78 17.05
CA GLU A 96 14.38 2.04 16.55
C GLU A 96 14.39 2.60 15.11
N ILE A 97 15.29 3.55 14.83
CA ILE A 97 15.45 4.12 13.48
C ILE A 97 15.89 3.05 12.48
N SER A 98 16.84 2.19 12.86
CA SER A 98 17.29 1.09 12.00
C SER A 98 16.16 0.09 11.69
N ALA A 99 15.32 -0.22 12.68
CA ALA A 99 14.14 -1.07 12.47
C ALA A 99 13.08 -0.43 11.55
N ILE A 100 12.85 0.87 11.71
CA ILE A 100 11.92 1.64 10.85
C ILE A 100 12.45 1.73 9.42
N ASP A 101 13.74 2.00 9.22
CA ASP A 101 14.38 2.08 7.89
C ASP A 101 14.26 0.74 7.15
N LYS A 102 14.52 -0.38 7.85
CA LYS A 102 14.29 -1.71 7.27
C LYS A 102 12.84 -1.92 6.84
N ASN A 103 11.89 -1.60 7.72
CA ASN A 103 10.46 -1.75 7.40
C ASN A 103 10.03 -0.85 6.23
N LEU A 104 10.61 0.35 6.11
CA LEU A 104 10.35 1.25 5.00
C LEU A 104 10.84 0.65 3.68
N LYS A 105 12.07 0.13 3.64
CA LYS A 105 12.63 -0.53 2.46
C LYS A 105 11.80 -1.74 2.01
N ASP A 106 11.33 -2.54 2.96
CA ASP A 106 10.45 -3.69 2.66
C ASP A 106 9.13 -3.22 2.04
N ARG A 107 8.53 -2.14 2.58
CA ARG A 107 7.31 -1.54 2.02
C ARG A 107 7.52 -0.92 0.64
N GLU A 108 8.63 -0.23 0.41
CA GLU A 108 8.97 0.32 -0.91
C GLU A 108 9.12 -0.79 -1.96
N ALA A 109 9.74 -1.91 -1.59
CA ALA A 109 9.85 -3.08 -2.45
C ALA A 109 8.46 -3.66 -2.80
N HIS A 110 7.56 -3.79 -1.82
CA HIS A 110 6.19 -4.24 -2.05
C HIS A 110 5.38 -3.27 -2.93
N VAL A 111 5.50 -1.95 -2.72
CA VAL A 111 4.83 -0.95 -3.58
C VAL A 111 5.30 -1.10 -5.02
N LYS A 112 6.60 -1.22 -5.25
CA LYS A 112 7.16 -1.40 -6.59
C LYS A 112 6.69 -2.70 -7.26
N GLU A 113 6.57 -3.78 -6.50
CA GLU A 113 6.02 -5.05 -6.99
C GLU A 113 4.55 -4.90 -7.40
N LEU A 114 3.74 -4.22 -6.57
CA LEU A 114 2.33 -3.94 -6.86
C LEU A 114 2.16 -3.04 -8.10
N GLU A 115 2.97 -1.99 -8.24
CA GLU A 115 2.95 -1.11 -9.42
C GLU A 115 3.25 -1.88 -10.71
N ASN A 116 4.25 -2.77 -10.68
CA ASN A 116 4.57 -3.62 -11.82
C ASN A 116 3.42 -4.59 -12.17
N LEU A 117 2.78 -5.19 -11.16
CA LEU A 117 1.63 -6.06 -11.38
C LEU A 117 0.42 -5.31 -11.97
N ILE A 118 0.11 -4.13 -11.46
CA ILE A 118 -0.96 -3.28 -12.00
C ILE A 118 -0.66 -2.96 -13.46
N LYS A 119 0.54 -2.53 -13.78
CA LYS A 119 0.96 -2.24 -15.15
C LYS A 119 0.80 -3.45 -16.07
N GLN A 120 1.23 -4.63 -15.64
CA GLN A 120 1.04 -5.87 -16.41
C GLN A 120 -0.43 -6.21 -16.62
N LYS A 121 -1.29 -6.01 -15.61
CA LYS A 121 -2.75 -6.23 -15.73
C LYS A 121 -3.37 -5.26 -16.73
N ASP A 122 -2.99 -3.99 -16.73
CA ASP A 122 -3.46 -2.98 -17.69
C ASP A 122 -3.02 -3.29 -19.12
N GLU A 123 -1.78 -3.73 -19.31
CA GLU A 123 -1.28 -4.19 -20.62
C GLU A 123 -2.06 -5.42 -21.11
N ASN A 124 -2.36 -6.37 -20.23
CA ASN A 124 -3.16 -7.55 -20.57
C ASN A 124 -4.60 -7.18 -20.97
N VAL A 125 -5.23 -6.23 -20.26
CA VAL A 125 -6.56 -5.69 -20.61
C VAL A 125 -6.53 -5.07 -21.99
N THR A 126 -5.54 -4.25 -22.28
CA THR A 126 -5.39 -3.59 -23.58
C THR A 126 -5.22 -4.63 -24.72
N ARG A 127 -4.33 -5.59 -24.52
CA ARG A 127 -4.08 -6.68 -25.47
C ARG A 127 -5.33 -7.55 -25.70
N LEU A 128 -6.05 -7.87 -24.63
CA LEU A 128 -7.29 -8.64 -24.73
C LEU A 128 -8.36 -7.87 -25.53
N LYS A 129 -8.55 -6.58 -25.23
CA LYS A 129 -9.48 -5.71 -25.99
C LYS A 129 -9.15 -5.71 -27.48
N GLU A 130 -7.88 -5.52 -27.85
CA GLU A 130 -7.46 -5.51 -29.26
C GLU A 130 -7.72 -6.87 -29.94
N THR A 131 -7.38 -7.95 -29.24
CA THR A 131 -7.56 -9.31 -29.76
C THR A 131 -9.04 -9.62 -29.98
N LEU A 132 -9.90 -9.28 -29.02
CA LEU A 132 -11.34 -9.46 -29.11
C LEU A 132 -11.95 -8.56 -30.21
N THR A 133 -11.51 -7.32 -30.30
CA THR A 133 -11.98 -6.40 -31.35
C THR A 133 -11.69 -6.97 -32.75
N LYS A 134 -10.49 -7.53 -32.96
CA LYS A 134 -10.12 -8.18 -34.23
C LYS A 134 -10.93 -9.44 -34.49
N ALA A 135 -11.05 -10.33 -33.49
CA ALA A 135 -11.74 -11.61 -33.61
C ALA A 135 -13.24 -11.46 -33.87
N LEU A 136 -13.87 -10.40 -33.33
CA LEU A 136 -15.31 -10.15 -33.38
C LEU A 136 -15.72 -9.06 -34.38
N LEU A 137 -14.76 -8.59 -35.20
CA LEU A 137 -15.01 -7.50 -36.19
C LEU A 137 -16.20 -7.79 -37.11
N GLY A 138 -16.40 -9.05 -37.54
CA GLY A 138 -17.50 -9.44 -38.41
C GLY A 138 -18.88 -9.35 -37.76
N TYR A 139 -19.00 -9.16 -36.46
CA TYR A 139 -20.28 -9.00 -35.74
C TYR A 139 -20.59 -7.57 -35.35
N LYS A 140 -19.72 -6.60 -35.70
CA LYS A 140 -19.88 -5.20 -35.32
C LYS A 140 -21.18 -4.58 -35.84
N GLU A 141 -21.53 -4.81 -37.10
CA GLU A 141 -22.76 -4.32 -37.71
C GLU A 141 -24.01 -5.03 -37.16
N SER A 142 -23.85 -6.17 -36.52
CA SER A 142 -24.91 -6.94 -35.85
C SER A 142 -25.09 -6.53 -34.38
N GLY A 143 -24.50 -5.41 -33.93
CA GLY A 143 -24.68 -4.89 -32.58
C GLY A 143 -23.72 -5.46 -31.53
N LEU A 144 -22.54 -5.98 -31.95
CA LEU A 144 -21.51 -6.39 -31.01
C LEU A 144 -20.39 -5.33 -30.94
N THR A 145 -20.11 -4.82 -29.75
CA THR A 145 -19.05 -3.83 -29.49
C THR A 145 -18.09 -4.28 -28.39
N VAL A 146 -16.83 -3.88 -28.52
CA VAL A 146 -15.79 -4.19 -27.51
C VAL A 146 -15.19 -2.88 -27.02
N THR A 147 -15.31 -2.64 -25.72
CA THR A 147 -14.78 -1.44 -25.06
C THR A 147 -13.92 -1.82 -23.83
N SER A 148 -13.11 -0.89 -23.33
CA SER A 148 -12.44 -1.05 -22.05
C SER A 148 -12.73 0.14 -21.16
N LYS A 149 -13.03 -0.15 -19.89
CA LYS A 149 -13.32 0.86 -18.88
C LYS A 149 -12.95 0.29 -17.51
N ASP A 150 -12.36 1.12 -16.64
CA ASP A 150 -12.04 0.79 -15.25
C ASP A 150 -11.25 -0.54 -15.11
N GLY A 151 -10.23 -0.74 -15.97
CA GLY A 151 -9.39 -1.94 -15.96
C GLY A 151 -10.10 -3.23 -16.38
N LYS A 152 -11.27 -3.16 -17.04
CA LYS A 152 -12.04 -4.31 -17.53
C LYS A 152 -12.31 -4.18 -19.01
N VAL A 153 -12.57 -5.32 -19.67
CA VAL A 153 -13.04 -5.35 -21.07
C VAL A 153 -14.51 -5.69 -21.05
N TYR A 154 -15.31 -4.92 -21.77
CA TYR A 154 -16.74 -5.10 -21.96
C TYR A 154 -17.01 -5.51 -23.40
N VAL A 155 -17.62 -6.66 -23.58
CA VAL A 155 -18.17 -7.09 -24.87
C VAL A 155 -19.69 -6.93 -24.75
N SER A 156 -20.22 -5.83 -25.31
CA SER A 156 -21.65 -5.55 -25.34
C SER A 156 -22.25 -6.15 -26.59
N VAL A 157 -23.37 -6.86 -26.43
CA VAL A 157 -24.05 -7.56 -27.49
C VAL A 157 -25.52 -7.20 -27.45
N ASP A 158 -26.04 -6.65 -28.54
CA ASP A 158 -27.45 -6.31 -28.65
C ASP A 158 -28.35 -7.56 -28.53
N GLU A 159 -29.51 -7.38 -27.91
CA GLU A 159 -30.50 -8.46 -27.75
C GLU A 159 -30.82 -9.15 -29.07
N THR A 160 -31.01 -8.38 -30.15
CA THR A 160 -31.44 -8.86 -31.46
C THR A 160 -30.48 -9.89 -32.09
N LEU A 161 -29.17 -9.81 -31.80
CA LEU A 161 -28.22 -10.80 -32.25
C LEU A 161 -28.37 -12.12 -31.47
N LEU A 162 -28.59 -12.02 -30.16
CA LEU A 162 -28.59 -13.15 -29.26
C LEU A 162 -29.93 -13.87 -29.12
N PHE A 163 -31.03 -13.12 -29.08
CA PHE A 163 -32.35 -13.66 -28.74
C PHE A 163 -33.46 -13.17 -29.69
N GLN A 164 -34.50 -13.97 -29.83
CA GLN A 164 -35.78 -13.50 -30.32
C GLN A 164 -36.50 -12.72 -29.20
N SER A 165 -37.35 -11.77 -29.59
CA SER A 165 -38.07 -10.92 -28.62
C SER A 165 -38.83 -11.77 -27.59
N GLY A 166 -38.61 -11.43 -26.29
CA GLY A 166 -39.26 -12.13 -25.19
C GLY A 166 -38.76 -13.55 -24.94
N LYS A 167 -37.72 -14.04 -25.64
CA LYS A 167 -37.15 -15.37 -25.45
C LYS A 167 -35.82 -15.33 -24.70
N THR A 168 -35.46 -16.48 -24.13
CA THR A 168 -34.21 -16.72 -23.45
C THR A 168 -33.32 -17.74 -24.17
N GLU A 169 -33.82 -18.37 -25.22
CA GLU A 169 -33.12 -19.28 -26.12
C GLU A 169 -32.23 -18.47 -27.07
N VAL A 170 -30.92 -18.78 -27.07
CA VAL A 170 -29.94 -18.08 -27.89
C VAL A 170 -30.12 -18.46 -29.39
N SER A 171 -30.09 -17.48 -30.27
CA SER A 171 -30.17 -17.66 -31.71
C SER A 171 -28.95 -18.44 -32.28
N PRO A 172 -29.04 -19.09 -33.44
CA PRO A 172 -27.89 -19.75 -34.07
C PRO A 172 -26.72 -18.80 -34.34
N ASP A 173 -26.98 -17.56 -34.74
CA ASP A 173 -25.94 -16.57 -35.06
C ASP A 173 -25.34 -15.98 -33.79
N GLY A 174 -26.15 -15.72 -32.77
CA GLY A 174 -25.68 -15.38 -31.43
C GLY A 174 -24.77 -16.48 -30.83
N LYS A 175 -25.16 -17.74 -31.01
CA LYS A 175 -24.34 -18.87 -30.57
C LYS A 175 -22.97 -18.91 -31.27
N LYS A 176 -22.92 -18.69 -32.61
CA LYS A 176 -21.65 -18.61 -33.34
C LYS A 176 -20.76 -17.50 -32.81
N ALA A 177 -21.32 -16.31 -32.55
CA ALA A 177 -20.58 -15.17 -31.98
C ALA A 177 -20.02 -15.50 -30.60
N LEU A 178 -20.81 -16.13 -29.71
CA LEU A 178 -20.37 -16.57 -28.40
C LEU A 178 -19.26 -17.62 -28.46
N LEU A 179 -19.36 -18.62 -29.34
CA LEU A 179 -18.32 -19.61 -29.51
C LEU A 179 -17.02 -19.01 -30.03
N LYS A 180 -17.11 -18.03 -30.95
CA LYS A 180 -15.94 -17.28 -31.43
C LYS A 180 -15.27 -16.48 -30.31
N LEU A 181 -16.04 -15.85 -29.45
CA LEU A 181 -15.54 -15.20 -28.22
C LEU A 181 -14.82 -16.21 -27.33
N CYS A 182 -15.44 -17.40 -27.10
CA CYS A 182 -14.83 -18.46 -26.27
C CYS A 182 -13.48 -18.94 -26.80
N GLU A 183 -13.32 -19.10 -28.12
CA GLU A 183 -12.04 -19.46 -28.74
C GLU A 183 -10.93 -18.47 -28.36
N THR A 184 -11.25 -17.17 -28.37
CA THR A 184 -10.28 -16.14 -28.00
C THR A 184 -9.97 -16.15 -26.49
N LEU A 185 -10.99 -16.40 -25.66
CA LEU A 185 -10.84 -16.41 -24.20
C LEU A 185 -10.12 -17.65 -23.68
N LYS A 186 -10.17 -18.80 -24.36
CA LYS A 186 -9.41 -20.00 -23.99
C LYS A 186 -7.90 -19.76 -23.85
N ASN A 187 -7.36 -18.87 -24.68
CA ASN A 187 -5.93 -18.50 -24.67
C ASN A 187 -5.60 -17.38 -23.67
N ASN A 188 -6.60 -16.82 -22.97
CA ASN A 188 -6.47 -15.73 -22.03
C ASN A 188 -7.12 -16.11 -20.70
N THR A 189 -6.42 -16.93 -19.91
CA THR A 189 -7.00 -17.57 -18.70
C THR A 189 -6.99 -16.66 -17.46
N ASP A 190 -6.38 -15.49 -17.51
CA ASP A 190 -6.18 -14.60 -16.35
C ASP A 190 -7.36 -13.65 -16.09
N PHE A 191 -8.52 -13.94 -16.67
CA PHE A 191 -9.73 -13.14 -16.51
C PHE A 191 -10.86 -13.96 -15.89
N ASP A 192 -11.58 -13.29 -15.00
CA ASP A 192 -12.89 -13.74 -14.52
C ASP A 192 -13.97 -13.10 -15.40
N ILE A 193 -15.03 -13.85 -15.69
CA ILE A 193 -16.06 -13.51 -16.64
C ILE A 193 -17.38 -13.28 -15.90
N MET A 194 -18.01 -12.11 -16.08
CA MET A 194 -19.38 -11.87 -15.64
C MET A 194 -20.24 -11.64 -16.87
N ILE A 195 -21.36 -12.36 -16.96
CA ILE A 195 -22.38 -12.16 -17.99
C ILE A 195 -23.51 -11.40 -17.36
N GLU A 196 -23.73 -10.17 -17.77
CA GLU A 196 -24.71 -9.28 -17.20
C GLU A 196 -25.82 -9.01 -18.22
N GLY A 197 -27.05 -9.40 -17.88
CA GLY A 197 -28.22 -9.15 -18.70
C GLY A 197 -28.90 -7.84 -18.34
N HIS A 198 -29.32 -7.09 -19.36
CA HIS A 198 -30.06 -5.83 -19.22
C HIS A 198 -31.35 -5.87 -20.09
N THR A 199 -32.40 -5.23 -19.60
CA THR A 199 -33.65 -5.03 -20.29
C THR A 199 -33.91 -3.54 -20.56
N ASP A 200 -34.92 -3.24 -21.29
CA ASP A 200 -35.53 -1.91 -21.30
C ASP A 200 -36.48 -1.74 -20.10
N ASP A 201 -37.15 -0.58 -20.07
CA ASP A 201 -38.08 -0.15 -19.03
C ASP A 201 -39.51 -0.69 -19.22
N ILE A 202 -39.75 -1.52 -20.26
CA ILE A 202 -41.06 -2.10 -20.49
C ILE A 202 -41.24 -3.32 -19.58
N PRO A 203 -42.22 -3.31 -18.67
CA PRO A 203 -42.49 -4.44 -17.83
C PRO A 203 -42.83 -5.70 -18.63
N ILE A 204 -42.27 -6.83 -18.23
CA ILE A 204 -42.57 -8.12 -18.80
C ILE A 204 -43.05 -9.08 -17.72
N LYS A 205 -44.08 -9.87 -18.03
CA LYS A 205 -44.57 -10.97 -17.21
C LYS A 205 -45.05 -12.10 -18.12
N THR A 206 -44.56 -13.30 -17.83
CA THR A 206 -44.94 -14.51 -18.58
C THR A 206 -45.04 -15.68 -17.58
N ALA A 207 -45.39 -16.87 -18.07
CA ALA A 207 -45.37 -18.07 -17.25
C ALA A 207 -43.93 -18.51 -16.80
N ARG A 208 -42.88 -17.96 -17.40
CA ARG A 208 -41.46 -18.31 -17.16
C ARG A 208 -40.69 -17.33 -16.31
N PHE A 209 -41.13 -16.06 -16.25
CA PHE A 209 -40.50 -14.99 -15.50
C PHE A 209 -41.53 -13.95 -15.05
N ASP A 210 -41.39 -13.47 -13.84
CA ASP A 210 -42.31 -12.53 -13.22
C ASP A 210 -42.02 -11.09 -13.60
N ASP A 211 -40.77 -10.73 -13.90
CA ASP A 211 -40.33 -9.36 -14.17
C ASP A 211 -39.05 -9.31 -15.02
N ASN A 212 -38.50 -8.11 -15.17
CA ASN A 212 -37.27 -7.83 -15.89
C ASN A 212 -36.02 -8.37 -15.19
N TRP A 213 -36.05 -8.58 -13.88
CA TRP A 213 -34.96 -9.22 -13.16
C TRP A 213 -34.81 -10.67 -13.61
N ASP A 214 -35.90 -11.43 -13.57
CA ASP A 214 -35.91 -12.84 -14.00
C ASP A 214 -35.46 -12.98 -15.45
N LEU A 215 -36.00 -12.15 -16.36
CA LEU A 215 -35.63 -12.20 -17.78
C LEU A 215 -34.14 -11.95 -17.97
N SER A 216 -33.58 -10.92 -17.31
CA SER A 216 -32.17 -10.56 -17.45
C SER A 216 -31.24 -11.65 -16.93
N VAL A 217 -31.54 -12.26 -15.78
CA VAL A 217 -30.76 -13.37 -15.19
C VAL A 217 -30.86 -14.63 -16.03
N LEU A 218 -32.07 -15.00 -16.49
CA LEU A 218 -32.26 -16.20 -17.31
C LEU A 218 -31.52 -16.12 -18.65
N ARG A 219 -31.50 -14.92 -19.29
CA ARG A 219 -30.72 -14.68 -20.49
C ARG A 219 -29.22 -14.82 -20.25
N ALA A 220 -28.71 -14.23 -19.18
CA ALA A 220 -27.30 -14.38 -18.79
C ALA A 220 -26.96 -15.87 -18.51
N THR A 221 -27.84 -16.59 -17.84
CA THR A 221 -27.66 -18.03 -17.57
C THR A 221 -27.64 -18.87 -18.85
N SER A 222 -28.50 -18.57 -19.83
CA SER A 222 -28.53 -19.29 -21.12
C SER A 222 -27.19 -19.13 -21.87
N ILE A 223 -26.61 -17.93 -21.86
CA ILE A 223 -25.29 -17.65 -22.44
C ILE A 223 -24.20 -18.39 -21.66
N THR A 224 -24.25 -18.34 -20.34
CA THR A 224 -23.29 -19.04 -19.48
C THR A 224 -23.24 -20.53 -19.81
N ARG A 225 -24.39 -21.16 -20.00
CA ARG A 225 -24.47 -22.60 -20.36
C ARG A 225 -23.80 -22.88 -21.71
N ILE A 226 -23.99 -22.04 -22.71
CA ILE A 226 -23.33 -22.19 -24.00
C ILE A 226 -21.83 -22.05 -23.86
N MET A 227 -21.36 -20.99 -23.14
CA MET A 227 -19.94 -20.73 -22.98
C MET A 227 -19.23 -21.82 -22.18
N THR A 228 -19.92 -22.44 -21.20
CA THR A 228 -19.34 -23.54 -20.40
C THR A 228 -19.41 -24.87 -21.13
N ASN A 229 -20.59 -25.28 -21.61
CA ASN A 229 -20.82 -26.62 -22.14
C ASN A 229 -20.22 -26.83 -23.53
N GLU A 230 -20.27 -25.79 -24.38
CA GLU A 230 -19.83 -25.87 -25.76
C GLU A 230 -18.58 -24.99 -26.00
N GLY A 231 -18.51 -23.84 -25.35
CA GLY A 231 -17.39 -22.90 -25.45
C GLY A 231 -16.14 -23.34 -24.66
N GLY A 232 -16.27 -24.30 -23.73
CA GLY A 232 -15.16 -24.83 -22.93
C GLY A 232 -14.59 -23.82 -21.91
N ILE A 233 -15.36 -22.81 -21.53
CA ILE A 233 -15.00 -21.88 -20.44
C ILE A 233 -15.23 -22.57 -19.11
N SER A 234 -14.26 -22.46 -18.20
CA SER A 234 -14.39 -23.04 -16.86
C SER A 234 -15.56 -22.44 -16.08
N PRO A 235 -16.47 -23.25 -15.51
CA PRO A 235 -17.57 -22.76 -14.67
C PRO A 235 -17.08 -22.03 -13.40
N LEU A 236 -15.83 -22.24 -12.97
CA LEU A 236 -15.24 -21.52 -11.84
C LEU A 236 -14.88 -20.06 -12.14
N LYS A 237 -14.90 -19.67 -13.43
CA LYS A 237 -14.49 -18.34 -13.89
C LYS A 237 -15.63 -17.50 -14.46
N ILE A 238 -16.85 -18.03 -14.48
CA ILE A 238 -17.99 -17.39 -15.13
C ILE A 238 -19.17 -17.24 -14.17
N ILE A 239 -19.74 -16.04 -14.10
CA ILE A 239 -20.85 -15.71 -13.22
C ILE A 239 -21.96 -15.09 -14.06
N PRO A 240 -23.17 -15.68 -14.14
CA PRO A 240 -24.34 -15.01 -14.70
C PRO A 240 -24.93 -14.01 -13.70
N SER A 241 -25.34 -12.86 -14.20
CA SER A 241 -25.93 -11.76 -13.43
C SER A 241 -27.05 -11.09 -14.24
N GLY A 242 -27.95 -10.40 -13.55
CA GLY A 242 -28.99 -9.60 -14.18
C GLY A 242 -29.09 -8.23 -13.53
N ARG A 243 -29.44 -7.22 -14.32
CA ARG A 243 -29.64 -5.83 -13.87
C ARG A 243 -31.05 -5.31 -14.14
N GLY A 244 -31.89 -6.11 -14.81
CA GLY A 244 -33.19 -5.63 -15.23
C GLY A 244 -33.08 -4.34 -16.08
N GLU A 245 -33.98 -3.39 -15.85
CA GLU A 245 -34.04 -2.06 -16.47
C GLU A 245 -33.18 -1.00 -15.75
N PHE A 246 -32.57 -1.30 -14.61
CA PHE A 246 -32.02 -0.28 -13.69
C PHE A 246 -30.67 0.30 -14.11
N PHE A 247 -30.04 -0.23 -15.16
CA PHE A 247 -28.77 0.28 -15.68
C PHE A 247 -28.85 0.62 -17.18
N PRO A 248 -29.70 1.62 -17.56
CA PRO A 248 -29.83 2.03 -18.97
C PRO A 248 -28.57 2.75 -19.44
N VAL A 249 -28.09 2.41 -20.65
CA VAL A 249 -27.02 3.15 -21.35
C VAL A 249 -27.55 4.39 -22.03
N ASP A 250 -28.84 4.39 -22.38
CA ASP A 250 -29.54 5.54 -22.96
C ASP A 250 -30.86 5.74 -22.19
N LYS A 251 -31.01 6.92 -21.56
CA LYS A 251 -32.15 7.25 -20.70
C LYS A 251 -33.32 7.88 -21.48
N ALA A 252 -33.19 8.06 -22.79
CA ALA A 252 -34.26 8.62 -23.59
C ALA A 252 -35.42 7.62 -23.68
N ASN A 253 -36.66 8.15 -23.63
CA ASN A 253 -37.86 7.34 -23.76
C ASN A 253 -38.21 7.12 -25.24
N THR A 254 -37.30 6.53 -26.03
CA THR A 254 -37.45 6.23 -27.45
C THR A 254 -37.26 4.75 -27.72
N LYS A 255 -37.73 4.28 -28.89
CA LYS A 255 -37.52 2.90 -29.31
C LYS A 255 -36.04 2.57 -29.48
N GLU A 256 -35.27 3.51 -29.98
CA GLU A 256 -33.83 3.41 -30.23
C GLU A 256 -33.06 3.29 -28.89
N ALA A 257 -33.41 4.09 -27.88
CA ALA A 257 -32.82 4.01 -26.55
C ALA A 257 -33.12 2.66 -25.89
N ARG A 258 -34.39 2.21 -25.95
CA ARG A 258 -34.79 0.90 -25.46
C ARG A 258 -34.04 -0.24 -26.15
N ALA A 259 -33.84 -0.16 -27.46
CA ALA A 259 -33.08 -1.16 -28.20
C ALA A 259 -31.62 -1.26 -27.69
N LYS A 260 -30.94 -0.15 -27.41
CA LYS A 260 -29.60 -0.11 -26.82
C LYS A 260 -29.57 -0.64 -25.38
N ASN A 261 -30.65 -0.41 -24.63
CA ASN A 261 -30.74 -0.87 -23.23
C ASN A 261 -30.93 -2.38 -23.17
N ARG A 262 -31.64 -2.99 -24.09
CA ARG A 262 -31.77 -4.44 -24.23
C ARG A 262 -30.49 -5.05 -24.77
N ARG A 263 -29.58 -5.38 -23.88
CA ARG A 263 -28.24 -5.89 -24.24
C ARG A 263 -27.77 -6.95 -23.24
N ILE A 264 -26.72 -7.64 -23.60
CA ILE A 264 -25.90 -8.46 -22.72
C ILE A 264 -24.51 -7.81 -22.67
N GLU A 265 -23.98 -7.68 -21.49
CA GLU A 265 -22.58 -7.31 -21.28
C GLU A 265 -21.79 -8.49 -20.79
N ILE A 266 -20.77 -8.91 -21.54
CA ILE A 266 -19.80 -9.91 -21.11
C ILE A 266 -18.59 -9.13 -20.61
N ILE A 267 -18.42 -9.12 -19.29
CA ILE A 267 -17.43 -8.32 -18.58
C ILE A 267 -16.27 -9.21 -18.20
N LEU A 268 -15.07 -8.88 -18.70
CA LEU A 268 -13.85 -9.60 -18.46
C LEU A 268 -13.00 -8.77 -17.49
N SER A 269 -12.83 -9.29 -16.28
CA SER A 269 -12.07 -8.64 -15.20
C SER A 269 -10.76 -9.40 -14.97
N PRO A 270 -9.59 -8.73 -14.93
CA PRO A 270 -8.35 -9.40 -14.55
C PRO A 270 -8.47 -10.03 -13.16
N SER A 271 -7.93 -11.23 -12.99
CA SER A 271 -7.86 -11.85 -11.68
C SER A 271 -6.95 -11.05 -10.75
N LEU A 272 -7.47 -10.68 -9.58
CA LEU A 272 -6.74 -9.92 -8.56
C LEU A 272 -6.09 -10.81 -7.50
N LYS A 273 -6.09 -12.14 -7.67
CA LYS A 273 -5.57 -13.09 -6.67
C LYS A 273 -4.12 -12.81 -6.28
N GLU A 274 -3.25 -12.48 -7.24
CA GLU A 274 -1.83 -12.19 -7.00
C GLU A 274 -1.66 -10.91 -6.19
N ILE A 275 -2.43 -9.86 -6.53
CA ILE A 275 -2.42 -8.59 -5.79
C ILE A 275 -2.88 -8.82 -4.35
N MET A 276 -3.97 -9.57 -4.14
CA MET A 276 -4.46 -9.89 -2.80
C MET A 276 -3.45 -10.69 -1.99
N ASN A 277 -2.70 -11.61 -2.61
CA ASN A 277 -1.64 -12.37 -1.95
C ASN A 277 -0.48 -11.48 -1.47
N ILE A 278 -0.13 -10.43 -2.21
CA ILE A 278 0.92 -9.48 -1.79
C ILE A 278 0.41 -8.60 -0.64
N LEU A 279 -0.84 -8.13 -0.72
CA LEU A 279 -1.44 -7.28 0.32
C LEU A 279 -1.69 -8.02 1.65
N SER A 280 -1.74 -9.35 1.63
CA SER A 280 -1.95 -10.19 2.82
C SER A 280 -0.65 -10.59 3.54
N LYS A 281 0.51 -10.27 2.99
CA LYS A 281 1.84 -10.46 3.61
C LYS A 281 2.24 -9.26 4.45
#